data_4bbffd16f9bf7125a53ffb7507cd0b20
#
_entry.id   4bbffd16f9bf7125a53ffb7507cd0b20
#
_cell.length_a   1.000
_cell.length_b   1.000
_cell.length_c   1.000
_cell.angle_alpha   90.00
_cell.angle_beta   90.00
_cell.angle_gamma   90.00
#
_symmetry.space_group_name_H-M   'P 1'
#
loop_
_entity.id
_entity.type
_entity.pdbx_description
1 polymer ?
#
loop_
_entity_poly.entity_id
_entity_poly.type
_entity_poly.pdbx_seq_one_letter_code
_entity_poly.pdbx_strand_id
1 'polypeptide(L)'
;MKTETTSGGMGKLVLRLILSILLVFSLLGTVGCAVGISVLHSPSQLIAQMHKQNAGQKVYDSLQTRFTTDYNTTAVPANVYMDAISVDWLEQCMEQKLTALYGADSDLLDFSALESSITDYFEQYAEENHYVKDDTSVSYTHLTLPT
;
A
#
# COMPACT_ATOMS: atom_id res chain seq x y z
N MET A 1 -28.74 -68.53 14.69
CA MET A 1 -29.07 -67.10 14.63
C MET A 1 -27.79 -66.33 14.32
N LYS A 2 -27.55 -65.89 13.10
CA LYS A 2 -26.38 -65.05 12.72
C LYS A 2 -26.79 -63.61 12.89
N THR A 3 -26.19 -62.91 13.85
CA THR A 3 -26.27 -61.43 13.96
C THR A 3 -25.36 -60.83 12.92
N GLU A 4 -25.93 -60.38 11.80
CA GLU A 4 -25.23 -59.58 10.82
C GLU A 4 -24.94 -58.20 11.40
N THR A 5 -23.67 -57.90 11.58
CA THR A 5 -23.16 -56.61 12.05
C THR A 5 -23.43 -55.55 10.98
N THR A 6 -24.36 -54.67 11.26
CA THR A 6 -24.73 -53.48 10.46
C THR A 6 -23.65 -52.36 10.47
N SER A 7 -22.39 -52.72 10.70
CA SER A 7 -21.28 -51.80 10.83
C SER A 7 -20.78 -51.20 9.46
N GLY A 8 -21.14 -51.85 8.36
CA GLY A 8 -20.67 -51.40 7.04
C GLY A 8 -21.38 -50.18 6.44
N GLY A 9 -22.56 -49.86 6.95
CA GLY A 9 -23.36 -48.74 6.41
C GLY A 9 -22.96 -47.40 6.93
N MET A 10 -22.66 -47.31 8.22
CA MET A 10 -22.32 -46.05 8.89
C MET A 10 -20.97 -45.51 8.43
N GLY A 11 -19.96 -46.37 8.26
CA GLY A 11 -18.64 -45.99 7.74
C GLY A 11 -18.68 -45.43 6.31
N LYS A 12 -19.52 -46.01 5.44
CA LYS A 12 -19.74 -45.53 4.07
C LYS A 12 -20.43 -44.16 4.05
N LEU A 13 -21.35 -43.92 4.98
CA LEU A 13 -22.08 -42.66 5.11
C LEU A 13 -21.17 -41.55 5.60
N VAL A 14 -20.36 -41.81 6.63
CA VAL A 14 -19.35 -40.90 7.15
C VAL A 14 -18.28 -40.56 6.07
N LEU A 15 -17.79 -41.57 5.35
CA LEU A 15 -16.85 -41.37 4.26
C LEU A 15 -17.41 -40.49 3.13
N ARG A 16 -18.68 -40.69 2.76
CA ARG A 16 -19.34 -39.84 1.74
C ARG A 16 -19.49 -38.41 2.22
N LEU A 17 -19.81 -38.20 3.50
CA LEU A 17 -19.94 -36.88 4.08
C LEU A 17 -18.58 -36.13 4.11
N ILE A 18 -17.51 -36.81 4.51
CA ILE A 18 -16.15 -36.26 4.48
C ILE A 18 -15.73 -35.88 3.05
N LEU A 19 -15.97 -36.79 2.07
CA LEU A 19 -15.66 -36.53 0.68
C LEU A 19 -16.47 -35.37 0.11
N SER A 20 -17.74 -35.22 0.48
CA SER A 20 -18.57 -34.10 0.06
C SER A 20 -18.07 -32.78 0.62
N ILE A 21 -17.67 -32.73 1.88
CA ILE A 21 -17.09 -31.55 2.52
C ILE A 21 -15.75 -31.17 1.84
N LEU A 22 -14.88 -32.15 1.60
CA LEU A 22 -13.60 -31.93 0.91
C LEU A 22 -13.81 -31.40 -0.51
N LEU A 23 -14.82 -31.93 -1.24
CA LEU A 23 -15.17 -31.46 -2.58
C LEU A 23 -15.64 -30.00 -2.56
N VAL A 24 -16.49 -29.62 -1.60
CA VAL A 24 -16.95 -28.23 -1.45
C VAL A 24 -15.78 -27.29 -1.14
N PHE A 25 -14.89 -27.65 -0.21
CA PHE A 25 -13.70 -26.84 0.09
C PHE A 25 -12.75 -26.74 -1.10
N SER A 26 -12.56 -27.82 -1.85
CA SER A 26 -11.74 -27.79 -3.08
C SER A 26 -12.32 -26.87 -4.14
N LEU A 27 -13.64 -26.90 -4.34
CA LEU A 27 -14.34 -26.02 -5.28
C LEU A 27 -14.25 -24.56 -4.85
N LEU A 28 -14.47 -24.25 -3.58
CA LEU A 28 -14.32 -22.90 -3.03
C LEU A 28 -12.88 -22.40 -3.15
N GLY A 29 -11.91 -23.27 -2.87
CA GLY A 29 -10.49 -22.97 -3.03
C GLY A 29 -10.12 -22.64 -4.48
N THR A 30 -10.56 -23.43 -5.45
CA THR A 30 -10.27 -23.18 -6.88
C THR A 30 -10.91 -21.88 -7.38
N VAL A 31 -12.15 -21.60 -7.00
CA VAL A 31 -12.83 -20.35 -7.35
C VAL A 31 -12.11 -19.16 -6.69
N GLY A 32 -11.76 -19.28 -5.40
CA GLY A 32 -11.02 -18.24 -4.68
C GLY A 32 -9.66 -17.95 -5.32
N CYS A 33 -8.91 -18.99 -5.69
CA CYS A 33 -7.63 -18.84 -6.41
C CYS A 33 -7.81 -18.19 -7.79
N ALA A 34 -8.82 -18.61 -8.56
CA ALA A 34 -9.07 -18.05 -9.88
C ALA A 34 -9.40 -16.56 -9.83
N VAL A 35 -10.25 -16.16 -8.88
CA VAL A 35 -10.57 -14.74 -8.64
C VAL A 35 -9.34 -13.98 -8.16
N GLY A 36 -8.58 -14.55 -7.21
CA GLY A 36 -7.35 -13.92 -6.70
C GLY A 36 -6.33 -13.69 -7.81
N ILE A 37 -6.09 -14.69 -8.66
CA ILE A 37 -5.19 -14.59 -9.81
C ILE A 37 -5.70 -13.52 -10.79
N SER A 38 -6.99 -13.49 -11.09
CA SER A 38 -7.59 -12.54 -12.03
C SER A 38 -7.42 -11.09 -11.53
N VAL A 39 -7.61 -10.85 -10.24
CA VAL A 39 -7.41 -9.52 -9.63
C VAL A 39 -5.93 -9.13 -9.62
N LEU A 40 -5.04 -10.06 -9.28
CA LEU A 40 -3.60 -9.82 -9.23
C LEU A 40 -2.96 -9.65 -10.61
N HIS A 41 -3.57 -10.16 -11.69
CA HIS A 41 -3.05 -9.99 -13.04
C HIS A 41 -3.47 -8.69 -13.74
N SER A 42 -4.34 -7.90 -13.13
CA SER A 42 -4.85 -6.68 -13.74
C SER A 42 -4.49 -5.46 -12.87
N PRO A 43 -3.52 -4.63 -13.29
CA PRO A 43 -3.16 -3.42 -12.56
C PRO A 43 -4.35 -2.48 -12.38
N SER A 44 -5.24 -2.40 -13.38
CA SER A 44 -6.44 -1.55 -13.33
C SER A 44 -7.42 -1.96 -12.20
N GLN A 45 -7.55 -3.26 -11.93
CA GLN A 45 -8.39 -3.73 -10.82
C GLN A 45 -7.78 -3.42 -9.46
N LEU A 46 -6.45 -3.52 -9.33
CA LEU A 46 -5.75 -3.13 -8.11
C LEU A 46 -5.86 -1.63 -7.86
N ILE A 47 -5.68 -0.81 -8.89
CA ILE A 47 -5.87 0.65 -8.82
C ILE A 47 -7.31 0.98 -8.39
N ALA A 48 -8.31 0.35 -9.01
CA ALA A 48 -9.71 0.54 -8.61
C ALA A 48 -9.98 0.16 -7.15
N GLN A 49 -9.35 -0.90 -6.65
CA GLN A 49 -9.45 -1.29 -5.24
C GLN A 49 -8.73 -0.30 -4.32
N MET A 50 -7.60 0.24 -4.75
CA MET A 50 -6.84 1.25 -4.04
C MET A 50 -7.70 2.51 -3.81
N HIS A 51 -8.33 3.03 -4.87
CA HIS A 51 -9.25 4.16 -4.77
C HIS A 51 -10.47 3.86 -3.88
N LYS A 52 -11.09 2.68 -4.08
CA LYS A 52 -12.25 2.26 -3.28
C LYS A 52 -11.95 2.20 -1.77
N GLN A 53 -10.70 1.91 -1.42
CA GLN A 53 -10.25 1.82 -0.04
C GLN A 53 -9.67 3.14 0.50
N ASN A 54 -9.69 4.21 -0.29
CA ASN A 54 -9.05 5.49 0.02
C ASN A 54 -7.59 5.30 0.46
N ALA A 55 -6.83 4.54 -0.33
CA ALA A 55 -5.47 4.17 0.04
C ALA A 55 -4.56 5.41 0.11
N GLY A 56 -4.73 6.38 -0.78
CA GLY A 56 -4.01 7.66 -0.76
C GLY A 56 -4.19 8.40 0.56
N GLN A 57 -5.44 8.52 1.03
CA GLN A 57 -5.73 9.16 2.31
C GLN A 57 -5.07 8.43 3.48
N LYS A 58 -5.12 7.10 3.51
CA LYS A 58 -4.47 6.31 4.56
C LYS A 58 -2.94 6.49 4.58
N VAL A 59 -2.34 6.56 3.40
CA VAL A 59 -0.90 6.83 3.28
C VAL A 59 -0.59 8.24 3.77
N TYR A 60 -1.40 9.23 3.38
CA TYR A 60 -1.26 10.61 3.84
C TYR A 60 -1.34 10.70 5.37
N ASP A 61 -2.36 10.10 5.98
CA ASP A 61 -2.55 10.10 7.44
C ASP A 61 -1.37 9.41 8.17
N SER A 62 -0.85 8.33 7.57
CA SER A 62 0.32 7.62 8.10
C SER A 62 1.59 8.47 8.02
N LEU A 63 1.80 9.17 6.90
CA LEU A 63 2.91 10.11 6.74
C LEU A 63 2.80 11.26 7.73
N GLN A 64 1.62 11.87 7.85
CA GLN A 64 1.38 12.94 8.81
C GLN A 64 1.70 12.51 10.24
N THR A 65 1.24 11.33 10.64
CA THR A 65 1.55 10.77 11.96
C THR A 65 3.06 10.61 12.15
N ARG A 66 3.75 10.09 11.14
CA ARG A 66 5.19 9.86 11.19
C ARG A 66 5.97 11.17 11.29
N PHE A 67 5.67 12.14 10.44
CA PHE A 67 6.31 13.45 10.48
C PHE A 67 6.03 14.17 11.81
N THR A 68 4.83 14.07 12.35
CA THR A 68 4.48 14.65 13.65
C THR A 68 5.28 14.00 14.78
N THR A 69 5.51 12.69 14.72
CA THR A 69 6.29 11.96 15.73
C THR A 69 7.77 12.34 15.65
N ASP A 70 8.31 12.50 14.45
CA ASP A 70 9.73 12.79 14.21
C ASP A 70 10.05 14.28 14.34
N TYR A 71 9.04 15.16 14.45
CA TYR A 71 9.22 16.60 14.60
C TYR A 71 10.18 16.99 15.73
N ASN A 72 10.11 16.33 16.86
CA ASN A 72 11.00 16.61 18.00
C ASN A 72 12.49 16.38 17.69
N THR A 73 12.78 15.61 16.64
CA THR A 73 14.15 15.31 16.20
C THR A 73 14.67 16.33 15.19
N THR A 74 13.78 16.81 14.30
CA THR A 74 14.15 17.70 13.20
C THR A 74 13.94 19.18 13.51
N ALA A 75 13.18 19.50 14.56
CA ALA A 75 12.75 20.86 14.94
C ALA A 75 11.97 21.61 13.83
N VAL A 76 11.51 20.91 12.79
CA VAL A 76 10.68 21.47 11.71
C VAL A 76 9.28 20.90 11.83
N PRO A 77 8.23 21.74 11.91
CA PRO A 77 6.84 21.27 12.04
C PRO A 77 6.42 20.37 10.90
N ALA A 78 5.60 19.36 11.20
CA ALA A 78 5.11 18.40 10.22
C ALA A 78 4.35 19.05 9.05
N ASN A 79 3.66 20.17 9.28
CA ASN A 79 2.91 20.89 8.26
C ASN A 79 3.83 21.42 7.14
N VAL A 80 5.07 21.79 7.42
CA VAL A 80 6.03 22.26 6.40
C VAL A 80 6.21 21.20 5.29
N TYR A 81 6.21 19.93 5.66
CA TYR A 81 6.31 18.82 4.71
C TYR A 81 4.94 18.39 4.18
N MET A 82 3.93 18.37 5.04
CA MET A 82 2.61 17.82 4.69
C MET A 82 1.79 18.75 3.79
N ASP A 83 2.00 20.08 3.90
CA ASP A 83 1.32 21.05 3.04
C ASP A 83 1.80 20.97 1.58
N ALA A 84 3.03 20.47 1.36
CA ALA A 84 3.55 20.21 0.02
C ALA A 84 3.03 18.89 -0.60
N ILE A 85 2.51 17.97 0.21
CA ILE A 85 2.08 16.64 -0.22
C ILE A 85 0.56 16.60 -0.33
N SER A 86 0.02 16.42 -1.53
CA SER A 86 -1.41 16.19 -1.72
C SER A 86 -1.76 14.70 -1.76
N VAL A 87 -2.98 14.36 -1.37
CA VAL A 87 -3.50 12.98 -1.48
C VAL A 87 -3.52 12.52 -2.93
N ASP A 88 -3.94 13.41 -3.85
CA ASP A 88 -3.99 13.11 -5.29
C ASP A 88 -2.60 12.80 -5.86
N TRP A 89 -1.57 13.52 -5.43
CA TRP A 89 -0.20 13.24 -5.82
C TRP A 89 0.26 11.87 -5.31
N LEU A 90 -0.05 11.52 -4.07
CA LEU A 90 0.25 10.20 -3.52
C LEU A 90 -0.46 9.08 -4.29
N GLU A 91 -1.72 9.28 -4.66
CA GLU A 91 -2.47 8.31 -5.47
C GLU A 91 -1.82 8.11 -6.84
N GLN A 92 -1.44 9.18 -7.52
CA GLN A 92 -0.72 9.10 -8.80
C GLN A 92 0.60 8.35 -8.67
N CYS A 93 1.39 8.62 -7.62
CA CYS A 93 2.63 7.88 -7.37
C CYS A 93 2.38 6.38 -7.15
N MET A 94 1.34 6.03 -6.40
CA MET A 94 0.97 4.64 -6.14
C MET A 94 0.50 3.95 -7.42
N GLU A 95 -0.29 4.61 -8.27
CA GLU A 95 -0.74 4.09 -9.57
C GLU A 95 0.43 3.84 -10.51
N GLN A 96 1.34 4.80 -10.62
CA GLN A 96 2.54 4.66 -11.46
C GLN A 96 3.40 3.49 -10.98
N LYS A 97 3.61 3.36 -9.67
CA LYS A 97 4.36 2.22 -9.10
C LYS A 97 3.67 0.88 -9.35
N LEU A 98 2.35 0.82 -9.18
CA LEU A 98 1.60 -0.40 -9.51
C LEU A 98 1.73 -0.76 -10.98
N THR A 99 1.56 0.21 -11.87
CA THR A 99 1.67 0.00 -13.31
C THR A 99 3.07 -0.46 -13.72
N ALA A 100 4.11 0.12 -13.12
CA ALA A 100 5.50 -0.28 -13.31
C ALA A 100 5.77 -1.73 -12.89
N LEU A 101 5.22 -2.16 -11.76
CA LEU A 101 5.36 -3.54 -11.27
C LEU A 101 4.77 -4.57 -12.24
N TYR A 102 3.82 -4.18 -13.10
CA TYR A 102 3.22 -5.04 -14.13
C TYR A 102 3.90 -4.93 -15.49
N GLY A 103 5.10 -4.32 -15.56
CA GLY A 103 5.93 -4.29 -16.76
C GLY A 103 5.50 -3.27 -17.82
N ALA A 104 4.62 -2.33 -17.47
CA ALA A 104 4.43 -1.15 -18.30
C ALA A 104 5.65 -0.23 -18.11
N ASP A 105 6.18 0.28 -19.22
CA ASP A 105 7.18 1.35 -19.17
C ASP A 105 6.56 2.52 -18.41
N SER A 106 6.89 2.62 -17.14
CA SER A 106 6.53 3.79 -16.37
C SER A 106 7.71 4.72 -16.38
N ASP A 107 7.50 5.93 -16.85
CA ASP A 107 8.42 7.01 -16.59
C ASP A 107 8.79 7.02 -15.11
N LEU A 108 10.06 7.28 -14.84
CA LEU A 108 10.53 7.46 -13.46
C LEU A 108 9.63 8.52 -12.81
N LEU A 109 9.18 8.23 -11.58
CA LEU A 109 8.41 9.19 -10.81
C LEU A 109 9.15 10.53 -10.80
N ASP A 110 8.52 11.55 -11.34
CA ASP A 110 9.07 12.90 -11.30
C ASP A 110 8.74 13.53 -9.94
N PHE A 111 9.76 13.66 -9.12
CA PHE A 111 9.68 14.29 -7.82
C PHE A 111 10.02 15.78 -7.84
N SER A 112 10.37 16.34 -9.00
CA SER A 112 10.86 17.72 -9.11
C SER A 112 9.83 18.74 -8.60
N ALA A 113 8.56 18.54 -8.93
CA ALA A 113 7.49 19.40 -8.45
C ALA A 113 7.29 19.32 -6.93
N LEU A 114 7.39 18.12 -6.35
CA LEU A 114 7.33 17.94 -4.90
C LEU A 114 8.54 18.55 -4.20
N GLU A 115 9.73 18.34 -4.74
CA GLU A 115 10.98 18.91 -4.22
C GLU A 115 10.93 20.44 -4.22
N SER A 116 10.44 21.03 -5.30
CA SER A 116 10.23 22.50 -5.39
C SER A 116 9.24 22.96 -4.32
N SER A 117 8.08 22.30 -4.20
CA SER A 117 7.05 22.67 -3.23
C SER A 117 7.58 22.57 -1.77
N ILE A 118 8.28 21.48 -1.44
CA ILE A 118 8.88 21.31 -0.11
C ILE A 118 9.92 22.43 0.16
N THR A 119 10.72 22.77 -0.84
CA THR A 119 11.72 23.83 -0.73
C THR A 119 11.06 25.18 -0.47
N ASP A 120 10.00 25.52 -1.22
CA ASP A 120 9.27 26.77 -1.07
C ASP A 120 8.62 26.88 0.32
N TYR A 121 7.97 25.82 0.80
CA TYR A 121 7.39 25.79 2.16
C TYR A 121 8.46 25.89 3.24
N PHE A 122 9.60 25.24 3.04
CA PHE A 122 10.71 25.32 3.99
C PHE A 122 11.33 26.72 4.00
N GLU A 123 11.48 27.38 2.85
CA GLU A 123 11.98 28.75 2.75
C GLU A 123 11.05 29.74 3.46
N GLN A 124 9.74 29.62 3.22
CA GLN A 124 8.74 30.42 3.91
C GLN A 124 8.81 30.22 5.43
N TYR A 125 8.89 28.96 5.89
CA TYR A 125 9.02 28.66 7.31
C TYR A 125 10.32 29.24 7.91
N ALA A 126 11.43 29.16 7.19
CA ALA A 126 12.71 29.69 7.63
C ALA A 126 12.69 31.22 7.75
N GLU A 127 12.05 31.91 6.80
CA GLU A 127 11.86 33.37 6.85
C GLU A 127 10.98 33.79 8.03
N GLU A 128 9.85 33.13 8.24
CA GLU A 128 8.91 33.42 9.34
C GLU A 128 9.54 33.20 10.72
N ASN A 129 10.43 32.23 10.86
CA ASN A 129 11.06 31.86 12.11
C ASN A 129 12.48 32.44 12.28
N HIS A 130 12.93 33.30 11.38
CA HIS A 130 14.25 33.92 11.40
C HIS A 130 15.41 32.91 11.45
N TYR A 131 15.24 31.75 10.80
CA TYR A 131 16.31 30.77 10.65
C TYR A 131 17.39 31.34 9.72
N VAL A 132 18.63 31.44 10.23
CA VAL A 132 19.78 31.77 9.39
C VAL A 132 20.06 30.54 8.49
N LYS A 133 19.93 30.73 7.19
CA LYS A 133 20.40 29.73 6.22
C LYS A 133 21.90 29.55 6.39
N ASP A 134 22.33 28.49 7.04
CA ASP A 134 23.71 28.06 6.96
C ASP A 134 23.87 27.29 5.65
N ASP A 135 24.82 27.70 4.80
CA ASP A 135 25.07 27.08 3.47
C ASP A 135 25.32 25.56 3.54
N THR A 136 25.58 25.05 4.74
CA THR A 136 25.70 23.61 5.02
C THR A 136 24.36 22.87 5.13
N SER A 137 23.24 23.56 5.35
CA SER A 137 21.93 22.92 5.53
C SER A 137 21.29 22.48 4.23
N VAL A 138 21.72 23.02 3.08
CA VAL A 138 21.20 22.69 1.74
C VAL A 138 21.77 21.37 1.20
N SER A 139 22.80 20.81 1.85
CA SER A 139 23.49 19.61 1.37
C SER A 139 22.78 18.28 1.71
N TYR A 140 21.67 18.31 2.47
CA TYR A 140 20.97 17.09 2.88
C TYR A 140 19.79 16.66 1.97
N THR A 141 19.54 17.38 0.88
CA THR A 141 18.51 17.00 -0.09
C THR A 141 18.92 15.87 -1.03
N HIS A 142 20.17 15.39 -0.97
CA HIS A 142 20.53 14.12 -1.59
C HIS A 142 20.17 12.96 -0.65
N LEU A 143 18.89 12.64 -0.57
CA LEU A 143 18.44 11.34 -0.10
C LEU A 143 18.91 10.30 -1.14
N THR A 144 20.13 9.80 -0.98
CA THR A 144 20.57 8.59 -1.65
C THR A 144 19.74 7.46 -1.07
N LEU A 145 18.71 7.05 -1.82
CA LEU A 145 18.02 5.78 -1.58
C LEU A 145 19.09 4.69 -1.66
N PRO A 146 19.22 3.83 -0.63
CA PRO A 146 20.09 2.68 -0.74
C PRO A 146 19.55 1.77 -1.85
N THR A 147 20.39 1.49 -2.84
CA THR A 147 20.18 0.48 -3.89
C THR A 147 20.08 -0.91 -3.30
#